data_898683a1648b26ea16611db100a0d017
#
_entry.id   898683a1648b26ea16611db100a0d017
#
_cell.length_a   1.000
_cell.length_b   1.000
_cell.length_c   1.000
_cell.angle_alpha   90.00
_cell.angle_beta   90.00
_cell.angle_gamma   90.00
#
_symmetry.space_group_name_H-M   'P 1'
#
loop_
_entity.id
_entity.type
_entity.pdbx_description
1 polymer ?
#
loop_
_entity_poly.entity_id
_entity_poly.type
_entity_poly.pdbx_seq_one_letter_code
_entity_poly.pdbx_strand_id
1 'polypeptide(L)'
;MHLTDEHRRTYKRMEIIKFRPILKQVLWGGDKIIPFKQLNVEMDQVGESWEISGVKNNESIVANGQYEGMKLNDLVALLKGNLVGKENYERFGNEFPLLVKFIDAKKQLSIQVHPDDEHAIRNGLKRGKTEMWYIMESAPDAT
;
A
#
# COMPACT_ATOMS: atom_id res chain seq x y z
N MET A 1 -36.75 19.61 -16.79
CA MET A 1 -36.80 18.32 -16.10
C MET A 1 -36.02 18.49 -14.80
N HIS A 2 -36.70 18.74 -13.68
CA HIS A 2 -36.07 18.96 -12.39
C HIS A 2 -35.67 17.59 -11.80
N LEU A 3 -34.38 17.37 -11.59
CA LEU A 3 -33.88 16.23 -10.84
C LEU A 3 -34.34 16.38 -9.40
N THR A 4 -35.05 15.40 -8.88
CA THR A 4 -35.55 15.36 -7.51
C THR A 4 -34.40 15.27 -6.50
N ASP A 5 -34.60 15.81 -5.30
CA ASP A 5 -33.60 15.83 -4.20
C ASP A 5 -33.06 14.46 -3.81
N GLU A 6 -33.77 13.37 -4.14
CA GLU A 6 -33.30 12.00 -3.94
C GLU A 6 -32.07 11.65 -4.79
N HIS A 7 -31.95 12.19 -6.01
CA HIS A 7 -30.78 11.98 -6.89
C HIS A 7 -29.55 12.77 -6.44
N ARG A 8 -29.72 13.83 -5.65
CA ARG A 8 -28.59 14.61 -5.08
C ARG A 8 -27.94 13.95 -3.87
N ARG A 9 -28.61 13.00 -3.19
CA ARG A 9 -28.07 12.29 -2.02
C ARG A 9 -27.09 11.19 -2.34
N THR A 10 -26.96 10.76 -3.60
CA THR A 10 -26.19 9.57 -3.98
C THR A 10 -24.74 9.85 -4.37
N TYR A 11 -24.36 11.10 -4.60
CA TYR A 11 -22.96 11.47 -4.86
C TYR A 11 -22.39 12.23 -3.65
N LYS A 12 -22.29 11.55 -2.51
CA LYS A 12 -21.40 12.03 -1.45
C LYS A 12 -19.98 11.94 -2.04
N ARG A 13 -19.42 13.11 -2.39
CA ARG A 13 -18.09 13.23 -2.98
C ARG A 13 -17.14 12.44 -2.09
N MET A 14 -16.58 11.35 -2.60
CA MET A 14 -15.64 10.55 -1.83
C MET A 14 -14.39 11.41 -1.63
N GLU A 15 -14.07 11.70 -0.38
CA GLU A 15 -12.84 12.43 -0.04
C GLU A 15 -11.63 11.58 -0.42
N ILE A 16 -10.52 12.25 -0.77
CA ILE A 16 -9.24 11.57 -0.96
C ILE A 16 -8.81 10.98 0.38
N ILE A 17 -8.68 9.67 0.42
CA ILE A 17 -8.24 8.93 1.61
C ILE A 17 -6.72 8.90 1.61
N LYS A 18 -6.12 9.40 2.69
CA LYS A 18 -4.68 9.34 2.94
C LYS A 18 -4.39 8.29 4.00
N PHE A 19 -3.19 7.71 3.95
CA PHE A 19 -2.75 6.72 4.92
C PHE A 19 -1.49 7.19 5.65
N ARG A 20 -1.34 6.72 6.89
CA ARG A 20 -0.09 6.91 7.65
C ARG A 20 0.94 5.94 7.08
N PRO A 21 2.15 6.40 6.71
CA PRO A 21 3.20 5.52 6.23
C PRO A 21 3.68 4.59 7.35
N ILE A 22 4.02 3.35 6.99
CA ILE A 22 4.64 2.39 7.90
C ILE A 22 6.13 2.33 7.56
N LEU A 23 6.97 2.91 8.42
CA LEU A 23 8.41 2.95 8.25
C LEU A 23 9.04 1.65 8.74
N LYS A 24 10.00 1.11 7.98
CA LYS A 24 10.75 -0.09 8.32
C LYS A 24 12.24 0.21 8.36
N GLN A 25 12.81 0.06 9.56
CA GLN A 25 14.26 0.07 9.73
C GLN A 25 14.83 -1.31 9.36
N VAL A 26 15.82 -1.32 8.50
CA VAL A 26 16.46 -2.54 7.99
C VAL A 26 17.95 -2.32 7.82
N LEU A 27 18.76 -3.38 7.92
CA LEU A 27 20.22 -3.30 7.91
C LEU A 27 20.82 -2.71 6.62
N TRP A 28 20.08 -2.77 5.52
CA TRP A 28 20.46 -2.20 4.23
C TRP A 28 19.83 -0.83 3.97
N GLY A 29 19.00 -0.34 4.91
CA GLY A 29 18.26 0.90 4.78
C GLY A 29 19.14 2.15 4.68
N GLY A 30 18.64 3.14 3.98
CA GLY A 30 19.27 4.42 3.78
C GLY A 30 18.76 5.53 4.70
N ASP A 31 18.96 6.74 4.26
CA ASP A 31 18.66 7.97 5.00
C ASP A 31 17.83 8.98 4.16
N LYS A 32 17.38 8.56 2.96
CA LYS A 32 16.68 9.44 2.01
C LYS A 32 15.16 9.50 2.21
N ILE A 33 14.51 8.46 2.71
CA ILE A 33 13.04 8.41 2.85
C ILE A 33 12.51 9.52 3.74
N ILE A 34 13.12 9.74 4.91
CA ILE A 34 12.66 10.75 5.88
C ILE A 34 12.69 12.17 5.28
N PRO A 35 13.81 12.67 4.74
CA PRO A 35 13.85 14.00 4.15
C PRO A 35 13.02 14.10 2.85
N PHE A 36 13.02 13.06 2.01
CA PHE A 36 12.21 13.03 0.79
C PHE A 36 10.72 13.23 1.08
N LYS A 37 10.22 12.59 2.11
CA LYS A 37 8.82 12.68 2.54
C LYS A 37 8.54 13.81 3.52
N GLN A 38 9.56 14.57 3.93
CA GLN A 38 9.47 15.66 4.90
C GLN A 38 8.81 15.19 6.22
N LEU A 39 9.18 14.00 6.68
CA LEU A 39 8.64 13.44 7.91
C LEU A 39 9.35 14.05 9.12
N ASN A 40 8.57 14.42 10.14
CA ASN A 40 9.10 14.91 11.39
C ASN A 40 9.30 13.74 12.38
N VAL A 41 10.23 12.85 12.06
CA VAL A 41 10.61 11.71 12.90
C VAL A 41 12.14 11.53 12.87
N GLU A 42 12.71 11.13 13.98
CA GLU A 42 14.12 10.79 14.10
C GLU A 42 14.26 9.26 13.99
N MET A 43 14.63 8.79 12.82
CA MET A 43 14.88 7.38 12.54
C MET A 43 16.04 7.26 11.55
N ASP A 44 16.92 6.31 11.77
CA ASP A 44 17.99 5.93 10.86
C ASP A 44 17.70 4.60 10.16
N GLN A 45 18.44 4.30 9.10
CA GLN A 45 18.33 3.04 8.35
C GLN A 45 16.90 2.71 7.92
N VAL A 46 16.12 3.73 7.51
CA VAL A 46 14.76 3.51 7.00
C VAL A 46 14.83 3.05 5.56
N GLY A 47 14.82 1.74 5.34
CA GLY A 47 14.91 1.16 4.00
C GLY A 47 13.58 1.03 3.28
N GLU A 48 12.45 1.03 4.02
CA GLU A 48 11.12 0.98 3.39
C GLU A 48 10.14 1.92 4.07
N SER A 49 9.30 2.56 3.25
CA SER A 49 8.10 3.27 3.69
C SER A 49 6.90 2.68 2.97
N TRP A 50 6.07 1.95 3.69
CA TRP A 50 4.86 1.34 3.13
C TRP A 50 3.75 2.37 3.09
N GLU A 51 3.35 2.75 1.89
CA GLU A 51 2.36 3.81 1.66
C GLU A 51 0.92 3.28 1.70
N ILE A 52 0.70 2.13 1.05
CA ILE A 52 -0.58 1.43 1.05
C ILE A 52 -0.29 -0.05 1.26
N SER A 53 -0.87 -0.63 2.29
CA SER A 53 -0.66 -2.04 2.67
C SER A 53 -1.94 -2.69 3.18
N GLY A 54 -2.33 -3.79 2.52
CA GLY A 54 -3.34 -4.73 3.03
C GLY A 54 -2.74 -5.92 3.79
N VAL A 55 -1.41 -5.92 4.03
CA VAL A 55 -0.71 -7.04 4.67
C VAL A 55 -1.17 -7.19 6.11
N LYS A 56 -1.64 -8.38 6.48
CA LYS A 56 -2.11 -8.69 7.85
C LYS A 56 -1.07 -8.29 8.90
N ASN A 57 -1.52 -7.62 9.96
CA ASN A 57 -0.75 -7.03 11.04
C ASN A 57 0.15 -5.84 10.62
N ASN A 58 0.14 -5.45 9.36
CA ASN A 58 0.79 -4.26 8.82
C ASN A 58 -0.15 -3.51 7.87
N GLU A 59 -1.46 -3.54 8.13
CA GLU A 59 -2.43 -2.79 7.36
C GLU A 59 -2.23 -1.29 7.54
N SER A 60 -2.31 -0.54 6.44
CA SER A 60 -2.30 0.92 6.50
C SER A 60 -3.46 1.46 7.31
N ILE A 61 -3.22 2.52 8.07
CA ILE A 61 -4.22 3.22 8.87
C ILE A 61 -4.60 4.52 8.15
N VAL A 62 -5.89 4.76 8.00
CA VAL A 62 -6.41 6.01 7.43
C VAL A 62 -5.99 7.20 8.28
N ALA A 63 -5.47 8.25 7.62
CA ALA A 63 -4.89 9.43 8.26
C ALA A 63 -5.82 10.65 8.28
N ASN A 64 -6.99 10.61 7.61
CA ASN A 64 -7.86 11.78 7.46
C ASN A 64 -9.33 11.42 7.26
N GLY A 65 -10.18 12.44 7.45
CA GLY A 65 -11.60 12.36 7.11
C GLY A 65 -12.42 11.46 8.04
N GLN A 66 -13.62 11.09 7.57
CA GLN A 66 -14.59 10.36 8.40
C GLN A 66 -14.14 8.93 8.79
N TYR A 67 -13.13 8.39 8.14
CA TYR A 67 -12.60 7.03 8.38
C TYR A 67 -11.24 7.06 9.09
N GLU A 68 -10.81 8.20 9.61
CA GLU A 68 -9.52 8.30 10.30
C GLU A 68 -9.38 7.25 11.41
N GLY A 69 -8.20 6.62 11.46
CA GLY A 69 -7.90 5.54 12.42
C GLY A 69 -8.34 4.14 11.97
N MET A 70 -9.14 4.01 10.92
CA MET A 70 -9.59 2.70 10.40
C MET A 70 -8.46 2.00 9.64
N LYS A 71 -8.35 0.69 9.77
CA LYS A 71 -7.45 -0.13 8.97
C LYS A 71 -7.97 -0.27 7.54
N LEU A 72 -7.05 -0.37 6.57
CA LEU A 72 -7.40 -0.47 5.15
C LEU A 72 -8.33 -1.66 4.85
N ASN A 73 -8.05 -2.85 5.38
CA ASN A 73 -8.89 -4.01 5.12
C ASN A 73 -10.29 -3.89 5.75
N ASP A 74 -10.41 -3.23 6.91
CA ASP A 74 -11.72 -2.92 7.51
C ASP A 74 -12.49 -1.91 6.65
N LEU A 75 -11.79 -0.92 6.09
CA LEU A 75 -12.38 0.03 5.16
C LEU A 75 -12.84 -0.63 3.86
N VAL A 76 -12.07 -1.58 3.33
CA VAL A 76 -12.47 -2.41 2.18
C VAL A 76 -13.71 -3.23 2.51
N ALA A 77 -13.77 -3.84 3.69
CA ALA A 77 -14.95 -4.60 4.13
C ALA A 77 -16.21 -3.74 4.26
N LEU A 78 -16.05 -2.48 4.69
CA LEU A 78 -17.14 -1.51 4.83
C LEU A 78 -17.64 -0.99 3.47
N LEU A 79 -16.74 -0.52 2.63
CA LEU A 79 -17.09 0.17 1.38
C LEU A 79 -17.13 -0.75 0.15
N LYS A 80 -16.50 -1.92 0.26
CA LYS A 80 -16.52 -2.96 -0.77
C LYS A 80 -16.11 -2.44 -2.15
N GLY A 81 -16.84 -2.82 -3.19
CA GLY A 81 -16.61 -2.38 -4.56
C GLY A 81 -16.72 -0.87 -4.78
N ASN A 82 -17.30 -0.11 -3.84
CA ASN A 82 -17.31 1.36 -3.90
C ASN A 82 -15.93 1.96 -3.64
N LEU A 83 -15.03 1.24 -2.93
CA LEU A 83 -13.66 1.67 -2.67
C LEU A 83 -12.70 1.12 -3.72
N VAL A 84 -12.71 -0.20 -3.93
CA VAL A 84 -11.68 -0.89 -4.72
C VAL A 84 -12.13 -1.26 -6.13
N GLY A 85 -13.37 -0.94 -6.50
CA GLY A 85 -13.99 -1.39 -7.73
C GLY A 85 -14.67 -2.76 -7.57
N LYS A 86 -15.78 -2.97 -8.31
CA LYS A 86 -16.61 -4.17 -8.18
C LYS A 86 -15.82 -5.44 -8.50
N GLU A 87 -15.13 -5.47 -9.62
CA GLU A 87 -14.34 -6.62 -10.08
C GLU A 87 -13.22 -7.00 -9.10
N ASN A 88 -12.51 -5.99 -8.56
CA ASN A 88 -11.47 -6.24 -7.56
C ASN A 88 -12.06 -6.78 -6.26
N TYR A 89 -13.20 -6.25 -5.83
CA TYR A 89 -13.84 -6.76 -4.63
C TYR A 89 -14.36 -8.21 -4.80
N GLU A 90 -14.93 -8.53 -5.95
CA GLU A 90 -15.35 -9.90 -6.31
C GLU A 90 -14.16 -10.87 -6.31
N ARG A 91 -12.99 -10.42 -6.78
CA ARG A 91 -11.77 -11.25 -6.86
C ARG A 91 -11.05 -11.42 -5.53
N PHE A 92 -10.92 -10.36 -4.74
CA PHE A 92 -10.04 -10.33 -3.56
C PHE A 92 -10.80 -10.24 -2.21
N GLY A 93 -12.12 -10.00 -2.24
CA GLY A 93 -12.93 -9.84 -1.04
C GLY A 93 -12.49 -8.64 -0.20
N ASN A 94 -12.37 -8.85 1.10
CA ASN A 94 -12.00 -7.81 2.05
C ASN A 94 -10.48 -7.55 2.12
N GLU A 95 -9.66 -8.31 1.39
CA GLU A 95 -8.21 -8.16 1.39
C GLU A 95 -7.79 -7.16 0.30
N PHE A 96 -7.09 -6.09 0.68
CA PHE A 96 -6.50 -5.19 -0.31
C PHE A 96 -5.26 -5.86 -0.92
N PRO A 97 -5.21 -6.07 -2.26
CA PRO A 97 -4.26 -7.01 -2.86
C PRO A 97 -2.88 -6.41 -3.16
N LEU A 98 -2.67 -5.12 -2.89
CA LEU A 98 -1.43 -4.43 -3.24
C LEU A 98 -0.66 -4.00 -1.99
N LEU A 99 0.66 -3.92 -2.16
CA LEU A 99 1.58 -3.23 -1.28
C LEU A 99 2.34 -2.20 -2.13
N VAL A 100 2.17 -0.91 -1.80
CA VAL A 100 2.91 0.19 -2.44
C VAL A 100 3.90 0.73 -1.44
N LYS A 101 5.18 0.80 -1.83
CA LYS A 101 6.24 1.26 -0.94
C LYS A 101 7.33 2.05 -1.65
N PHE A 102 7.95 2.98 -0.92
CA PHE A 102 9.27 3.49 -1.27
C PHE A 102 10.34 2.58 -0.68
N ILE A 103 11.42 2.39 -1.42
CA ILE A 103 12.61 1.66 -1.00
C ILE A 103 13.81 2.60 -1.12
N ASP A 104 14.61 2.66 -0.05
CA ASP A 104 15.89 3.34 -0.02
C ASP A 104 16.99 2.35 0.39
N ALA A 105 17.65 1.79 -0.60
CA ALA A 105 18.68 0.78 -0.42
C ALA A 105 20.08 1.45 -0.43
N LYS A 106 20.70 1.58 0.74
CA LYS A 106 22.07 2.04 0.91
C LYS A 106 23.11 0.93 0.73
N LYS A 107 22.67 -0.32 0.87
CA LYS A 107 23.48 -1.53 0.67
C LYS A 107 22.76 -2.47 -0.30
N GLN A 108 23.50 -3.44 -0.81
CA GLN A 108 22.96 -4.46 -1.69
C GLN A 108 21.75 -5.19 -1.08
N LEU A 109 20.71 -5.31 -1.86
CA LEU A 109 19.53 -6.08 -1.51
C LEU A 109 19.79 -7.58 -1.74
N SER A 110 19.03 -8.42 -1.03
CA SER A 110 19.04 -9.86 -1.30
C SER A 110 18.46 -10.16 -2.67
N ILE A 111 19.06 -11.10 -3.38
CA ILE A 111 18.49 -11.65 -4.61
C ILE A 111 17.33 -12.56 -4.22
N GLN A 112 16.15 -12.28 -4.75
CA GLN A 112 14.92 -13.03 -4.46
C GLN A 112 14.26 -13.49 -5.75
N VAL A 113 13.73 -14.71 -5.73
CA VAL A 113 12.87 -15.24 -6.78
C VAL A 113 11.47 -15.39 -6.21
N HIS A 114 10.50 -14.74 -6.85
CA HIS A 114 9.11 -14.82 -6.42
C HIS A 114 8.36 -15.86 -7.26
N PRO A 115 7.56 -16.74 -6.61
CA PRO A 115 6.78 -17.73 -7.33
C PRO A 115 5.62 -17.05 -8.09
N ASP A 116 5.23 -17.63 -9.21
CA ASP A 116 3.93 -17.40 -9.82
C ASP A 116 2.80 -18.03 -9.00
N ASP A 117 1.55 -17.85 -9.43
CA ASP A 117 0.39 -18.36 -8.69
C ASP A 117 0.40 -19.88 -8.58
N GLU A 118 0.81 -20.59 -9.63
CA GLU A 118 0.83 -22.05 -9.65
C GLU A 118 1.84 -22.62 -8.64
N HIS A 119 3.06 -22.11 -8.66
CA HIS A 119 4.11 -22.51 -7.71
C HIS A 119 3.77 -22.11 -6.28
N ALA A 120 3.18 -20.93 -6.08
CA ALA A 120 2.74 -20.47 -4.76
C ALA A 120 1.69 -21.41 -4.15
N ILE A 121 0.66 -21.76 -4.92
CA ILE A 121 -0.42 -22.67 -4.48
C ILE A 121 0.13 -24.05 -4.16
N ARG A 122 1.03 -24.61 -4.99
CA ARG A 122 1.71 -25.91 -4.71
C ARG A 122 2.47 -25.90 -3.38
N ASN A 123 2.97 -24.73 -2.95
CA ASN A 123 3.72 -24.56 -1.70
C ASN A 123 2.83 -24.07 -0.54
N GLY A 124 1.50 -24.15 -0.65
CA GLY A 124 0.55 -23.79 0.41
C GLY A 124 0.35 -22.28 0.60
N LEU A 125 0.81 -21.46 -0.33
CA LEU A 125 0.54 -20.02 -0.35
C LEU A 125 -0.77 -19.76 -1.09
N LYS A 126 -1.41 -18.63 -0.82
CA LYS A 126 -2.68 -18.27 -1.48
C LYS A 126 -2.50 -17.84 -2.93
N ARG A 127 -1.37 -17.22 -3.25
CA ARG A 127 -1.03 -16.66 -4.57
C ARG A 127 0.46 -16.38 -4.66
N GLY A 128 0.94 -16.20 -5.87
CA GLY A 128 2.29 -15.73 -6.17
C GLY A 128 2.52 -14.27 -5.77
N LYS A 129 3.70 -13.78 -6.08
CA LYS A 129 4.04 -12.38 -5.84
C LYS A 129 4.55 -11.77 -7.13
N THR A 130 3.68 -11.00 -7.79
CA THR A 130 4.05 -10.14 -8.90
C THR A 130 4.44 -8.77 -8.36
N GLU A 131 5.59 -8.26 -8.77
CA GLU A 131 6.00 -6.92 -8.39
C GLU A 131 6.54 -6.13 -9.58
N MET A 132 6.48 -4.81 -9.46
CA MET A 132 7.00 -3.84 -10.41
C MET A 132 7.85 -2.84 -9.64
N TRP A 133 9.00 -2.49 -10.19
CA TRP A 133 9.90 -1.48 -9.67
C TRP A 133 9.97 -0.28 -10.60
N TYR A 134 9.88 0.90 -10.02
CA TYR A 134 10.20 2.16 -10.69
C TYR A 134 11.43 2.76 -10.02
N ILE A 135 12.53 2.84 -10.75
CA ILE A 135 13.81 3.38 -10.25
C ILE A 135 13.76 4.89 -10.32
N MET A 136 13.76 5.54 -9.17
CA MET A 136 13.74 7.00 -9.05
C MET A 136 15.15 7.58 -9.09
N GLU A 137 16.10 6.88 -8.50
CA GLU A 137 17.51 7.27 -8.40
C GLU A 137 18.38 6.02 -8.28
N SER A 138 19.56 6.03 -8.88
CA SER A 138 20.55 4.98 -8.72
C SER A 138 21.93 5.59 -8.49
N ALA A 139 22.79 4.89 -7.71
CA ALA A 139 24.20 5.20 -7.64
C ALA A 139 24.89 4.87 -8.98
N PRO A 140 26.04 5.51 -9.32
CA PRO A 140 26.73 5.24 -10.58
C PRO A 140 27.21 3.77 -10.74
N ASP A 141 27.41 3.09 -9.63
CA ASP A 141 27.88 1.70 -9.54
C ASP A 141 26.75 0.72 -9.16
N ALA A 142 25.51 1.16 -9.21
CA ALA A 142 24.37 0.28 -8.95
C ALA A 142 24.23 -0.80 -10.03
N THR A 143 24.02 -2.04 -9.63
CA THR A 143 23.85 -3.22 -10.50
C THR A 143 22.51 -3.89 -10.24
#